data_d999709fe1a85c3c65aa57bbae54e781
#
_entry.id   d999709fe1a85c3c65aa57bbae54e781
#
_cell.length_a   1.000
_cell.length_b   1.000
_cell.length_c   1.000
_cell.angle_alpha   90.00
_cell.angle_beta   90.00
_cell.angle_gamma   90.00
#
_symmetry.space_group_name_H-M   'P 1'
#
loop_
_entity.id
_entity.type
_entity.pdbx_description
1 polymer ?
#
loop_
_entity_poly.entity_id
_entity_poly.type
_entity_poly.pdbx_seq_one_letter_code
_entity_poly.pdbx_strand_id
1 'polypeptide(L)'
;MKTFFQIFMAAALAQAASAEVKVTVGDISDKRTTGKFFAGLEIELKLSGPELADAKGIRTVVKDATDDTGKALKKAENRFRGDGFEELQKSFGGGFGDKKADEFQMKLEFENPPRAAKAIKALNGSVELLVPSKDPAAVITASVAKDAGKPLENATLKAAGVQFTLRKPGKEEKKGADFGFGGGALGESELGYVISDPKGKVASVEFCDATGKKLESNGSTSSGFNNSKTVAISLRDKPPADAIAKIYVVTEKSVVTVPLALKDIALP
;
A
#
# COMPACT_ATOMS: atom_id res chain seq x y z
N MET A 1 43.78 -49.77 19.80
CA MET A 1 42.94 -48.69 20.32
C MET A 1 43.06 -47.47 19.34
N LYS A 2 42.05 -47.24 18.51
CA LYS A 2 42.03 -46.09 17.61
C LYS A 2 40.94 -45.16 18.10
N THR A 3 41.34 -44.00 18.62
CA THR A 3 40.47 -42.97 19.16
C THR A 3 39.96 -42.11 18.01
N PHE A 4 38.66 -42.19 17.73
CA PHE A 4 37.99 -41.28 16.76
C PHE A 4 37.68 -39.97 17.47
N PHE A 5 38.27 -38.87 17.00
CA PHE A 5 37.94 -37.51 17.37
C PHE A 5 36.80 -37.05 16.45
N GLN A 6 35.58 -36.93 16.97
CA GLN A 6 34.46 -36.26 16.29
C GLN A 6 34.55 -34.75 16.54
N ILE A 7 34.86 -34.01 15.49
CA ILE A 7 34.79 -32.55 15.50
C ILE A 7 33.32 -32.18 15.25
N PHE A 8 32.63 -31.71 16.28
CA PHE A 8 31.34 -31.07 16.17
C PHE A 8 31.55 -29.65 15.66
N MET A 9 31.25 -29.44 14.37
CA MET A 9 31.20 -28.12 13.75
C MET A 9 29.85 -27.49 14.09
N ALA A 10 29.79 -26.64 15.14
CA ALA A 10 28.63 -25.83 15.45
C ALA A 10 28.54 -24.71 14.43
N ALA A 11 27.64 -24.87 13.46
CA ALA A 11 27.23 -23.78 12.56
C ALA A 11 26.42 -22.76 13.38
N ALA A 12 27.06 -21.69 13.81
CA ALA A 12 26.37 -20.53 14.35
C ALA A 12 25.59 -19.86 13.18
N LEU A 13 24.29 -20.12 13.10
CA LEU A 13 23.36 -19.32 12.33
C LEU A 13 23.32 -17.93 12.98
N ALA A 14 24.06 -16.99 12.41
CA ALA A 14 23.88 -15.58 12.69
C ALA A 14 22.48 -15.20 12.18
N GLN A 15 21.48 -15.26 13.04
CA GLN A 15 20.23 -14.56 12.82
C GLN A 15 20.57 -13.08 12.81
N ALA A 16 20.64 -12.50 11.61
CA ALA A 16 20.55 -11.07 11.47
C ALA A 16 19.24 -10.68 12.16
N ALA A 17 19.34 -9.91 13.24
CA ALA A 17 18.21 -9.30 13.90
C ALA A 17 17.60 -8.29 12.91
N SER A 18 16.71 -8.77 12.03
CA SER A 18 15.84 -7.89 11.27
C SER A 18 14.95 -7.24 12.32
N ALA A 19 14.91 -5.94 12.36
CA ALA A 19 13.99 -5.20 13.20
C ALA A 19 12.55 -5.66 12.83
N GLU A 20 11.94 -6.40 13.71
CA GLU A 20 10.75 -7.20 13.42
C GLU A 20 9.51 -6.31 13.54
N VAL A 21 8.77 -6.14 12.45
CA VAL A 21 7.45 -5.54 12.51
C VAL A 21 6.51 -6.50 13.23
N LYS A 22 5.94 -6.02 14.33
CA LYS A 22 4.96 -6.76 15.14
C LYS A 22 3.56 -6.47 14.63
N VAL A 23 2.73 -7.52 14.48
CA VAL A 23 1.32 -7.41 14.15
C VAL A 23 0.48 -7.88 15.33
N THR A 24 -0.48 -7.07 15.74
CA THR A 24 -1.45 -7.41 16.81
C THR A 24 -2.86 -7.09 16.35
N VAL A 25 -3.85 -7.71 16.98
CA VAL A 25 -5.26 -7.43 16.75
C VAL A 25 -5.67 -6.20 17.55
N GLY A 26 -6.37 -5.28 16.90
CA GLY A 26 -7.04 -4.14 17.50
C GLY A 26 -8.54 -4.40 17.69
N ASP A 27 -9.36 -3.45 17.26
CA ASP A 27 -10.81 -3.55 17.37
C ASP A 27 -11.40 -4.55 16.37
N ILE A 28 -12.49 -5.20 16.77
CA ILE A 28 -13.24 -6.12 15.93
C ILE A 28 -14.68 -5.63 15.87
N SER A 29 -15.24 -5.55 14.66
CA SER A 29 -16.62 -5.12 14.44
C SER A 29 -17.33 -6.09 13.53
N ASP A 30 -18.40 -6.75 14.04
CA ASP A 30 -19.30 -7.62 13.28
C ASP A 30 -20.62 -6.88 13.04
N LYS A 31 -20.74 -6.20 11.90
CA LYS A 31 -21.94 -5.44 11.52
C LYS A 31 -22.90 -6.32 10.72
N ARG A 32 -24.11 -6.51 11.23
CA ARG A 32 -25.15 -7.33 10.61
C ARG A 32 -26.35 -6.48 10.26
N THR A 33 -26.45 -6.11 8.99
CA THR A 33 -27.58 -5.35 8.45
C THR A 33 -28.31 -6.15 7.38
N THR A 34 -29.56 -5.77 7.07
CA THR A 34 -30.31 -6.37 5.95
C THR A 34 -29.76 -5.95 4.59
N GLY A 35 -29.02 -4.85 4.52
CA GLY A 35 -28.36 -4.37 3.30
C GLY A 35 -26.90 -4.83 3.24
N LYS A 36 -26.52 -5.48 2.13
CA LYS A 36 -25.17 -6.02 1.93
C LYS A 36 -24.04 -4.98 1.98
N PHE A 37 -24.34 -3.70 1.74
CA PHE A 37 -23.33 -2.65 1.66
C PHE A 37 -22.68 -2.28 3.00
N PHE A 38 -23.37 -2.54 4.11
CA PHE A 38 -22.90 -2.16 5.45
C PHE A 38 -22.71 -3.35 6.38
N ALA A 39 -22.91 -4.56 5.86
CA ALA A 39 -22.70 -5.79 6.59
C ALA A 39 -21.29 -6.30 6.35
N GLY A 40 -20.66 -6.85 7.38
CA GLY A 40 -19.33 -7.44 7.29
C GLY A 40 -18.66 -7.55 8.64
N LEU A 41 -17.59 -8.32 8.66
CA LEU A 41 -16.67 -8.44 9.78
C LEU A 41 -15.42 -7.63 9.46
N GLU A 42 -15.12 -6.64 10.28
CA GLU A 42 -13.88 -5.86 10.23
C GLU A 42 -12.96 -6.29 11.37
N ILE A 43 -11.70 -6.56 11.06
CA ILE A 43 -10.64 -6.84 12.04
C ILE A 43 -9.58 -5.78 11.86
N GLU A 44 -9.35 -4.97 12.88
CA GLU A 44 -8.24 -4.02 12.89
C GLU A 44 -6.94 -4.77 13.21
N LEU A 45 -5.92 -4.56 12.39
CA LEU A 45 -4.55 -4.96 12.65
C LEU A 45 -3.73 -3.72 13.04
N LYS A 46 -3.02 -3.82 14.15
CA LYS A 46 -2.05 -2.80 14.61
C LYS A 46 -0.66 -3.31 14.32
N LEU A 47 0.07 -2.54 13.53
CA LEU A 47 1.45 -2.83 13.17
C LEU A 47 2.36 -1.86 13.94
N SER A 48 3.47 -2.37 14.45
CA SER A 48 4.49 -1.54 15.09
C SER A 48 5.88 -2.07 14.74
N GLY A 49 6.82 -1.16 14.51
CA GLY A 49 8.20 -1.50 14.20
C GLY A 49 8.89 -0.44 13.34
N PRO A 50 10.24 -0.38 13.42
CA PRO A 50 11.02 0.67 12.77
C PRO A 50 10.91 0.68 11.24
N GLU A 51 10.70 -0.46 10.58
CA GLU A 51 10.53 -0.50 9.12
C GLU A 51 9.30 0.26 8.62
N LEU A 52 8.30 0.48 9.48
CA LEU A 52 7.11 1.26 9.11
C LEU A 52 7.45 2.73 8.84
N ALA A 53 8.53 3.25 9.43
CA ALA A 53 8.96 4.64 9.20
C ALA A 53 9.33 4.88 7.73
N ASP A 54 9.96 3.89 7.08
CA ASP A 54 10.44 3.95 5.69
C ASP A 54 9.45 3.33 4.70
N ALA A 55 8.41 2.64 5.18
CA ALA A 55 7.43 2.00 4.31
C ALA A 55 6.59 3.04 3.55
N LYS A 56 6.32 2.77 2.28
CA LYS A 56 5.52 3.60 1.37
C LYS A 56 4.23 2.93 0.91
N GLY A 57 4.13 1.65 1.12
CA GLY A 57 2.95 0.88 0.77
C GLY A 57 2.81 -0.36 1.63
N ILE A 58 1.57 -0.84 1.74
CA ILE A 58 1.21 -2.02 2.50
C ILE A 58 0.23 -2.88 1.70
N ARG A 59 0.37 -4.19 1.84
CA ARG A 59 -0.58 -5.16 1.30
C ARG A 59 -0.76 -6.30 2.28
N THR A 60 -1.99 -6.79 2.43
CA THR A 60 -2.27 -7.99 3.21
C THR A 60 -2.66 -9.13 2.30
N VAL A 61 -1.98 -10.25 2.46
CA VAL A 61 -2.27 -11.51 1.78
C VAL A 61 -2.83 -12.49 2.79
N VAL A 62 -4.14 -12.73 2.77
CA VAL A 62 -4.78 -13.77 3.57
C VAL A 62 -4.72 -15.08 2.80
N LYS A 63 -4.10 -16.10 3.39
CA LYS A 63 -4.01 -17.45 2.83
C LYS A 63 -5.22 -18.29 3.22
N ASP A 64 -5.53 -18.28 4.51
CA ASP A 64 -6.71 -18.95 5.06
C ASP A 64 -7.21 -18.20 6.30
N ALA A 65 -8.50 -18.29 6.52
CA ALA A 65 -9.18 -17.81 7.72
C ALA A 65 -10.36 -18.73 8.01
N THR A 66 -10.49 -19.18 9.26
CA THR A 66 -11.56 -20.09 9.68
C THR A 66 -12.16 -19.64 11.00
N ASP A 67 -13.46 -19.81 11.17
CA ASP A 67 -14.15 -19.62 12.44
C ASP A 67 -14.11 -20.88 13.34
N ASP A 68 -14.60 -20.77 14.56
CA ASP A 68 -14.67 -21.87 15.53
C ASP A 68 -15.72 -22.94 15.19
N THR A 69 -16.56 -22.70 14.18
CA THR A 69 -17.47 -23.73 13.61
C THR A 69 -16.82 -24.52 12.48
N GLY A 70 -15.56 -24.18 12.11
CA GLY A 70 -14.79 -24.81 11.03
C GLY A 70 -15.11 -24.28 9.64
N LYS A 71 -15.87 -23.18 9.52
CA LYS A 71 -16.17 -22.55 8.23
C LYS A 71 -15.08 -21.56 7.84
N ALA A 72 -14.72 -21.58 6.55
CA ALA A 72 -13.82 -20.59 5.99
C ALA A 72 -14.52 -19.21 5.95
N LEU A 73 -13.77 -18.17 6.38
CA LEU A 73 -14.17 -16.78 6.22
C LEU A 73 -13.83 -16.33 4.79
N LYS A 74 -14.78 -15.69 4.14
CA LYS A 74 -14.58 -15.12 2.82
C LYS A 74 -14.17 -13.66 2.96
N LYS A 75 -13.04 -13.28 2.31
CA LYS A 75 -12.65 -11.88 2.21
C LYS A 75 -13.77 -11.11 1.50
N ALA A 76 -14.16 -9.95 2.06
CA ALA A 76 -15.15 -9.11 1.43
C ALA A 76 -14.62 -8.60 0.09
N GLU A 77 -15.47 -8.68 -0.95
CA GLU A 77 -15.14 -8.08 -2.25
C GLU A 77 -15.18 -6.56 -2.12
N ASN A 78 -14.01 -5.96 -2.00
CA ASN A 78 -13.93 -4.51 -2.03
C ASN A 78 -13.79 -4.05 -3.49
N ARG A 79 -14.88 -3.60 -4.08
CA ARG A 79 -14.93 -3.12 -5.48
C ARG A 79 -14.06 -1.88 -5.72
N PHE A 80 -13.63 -1.20 -4.66
CA PHE A 80 -12.86 0.05 -4.72
C PHE A 80 -11.37 -0.15 -4.39
N ARG A 81 -11.00 -1.30 -3.84
CA ARG A 81 -9.62 -1.64 -3.49
C ARG A 81 -9.21 -2.89 -4.24
N GLY A 82 -8.17 -2.78 -5.06
CA GLY A 82 -7.55 -3.95 -5.71
C GLY A 82 -6.71 -4.76 -4.71
N ASP A 83 -6.19 -5.90 -5.18
CA ASP A 83 -5.25 -6.72 -4.39
C ASP A 83 -3.80 -6.19 -4.43
N GLY A 84 -3.59 -4.96 -4.91
CA GLY A 84 -2.30 -4.29 -4.97
C GLY A 84 -1.83 -3.72 -3.63
N PHE A 85 -0.67 -3.07 -3.66
CA PHE A 85 -0.21 -2.28 -2.53
C PHE A 85 -1.07 -1.01 -2.38
N GLU A 86 -1.47 -0.72 -1.17
CA GLU A 86 -2.11 0.54 -0.81
C GLU A 86 -1.04 1.51 -0.28
N GLU A 87 -1.20 2.80 -0.59
CA GLU A 87 -0.34 3.84 -0.01
C GLU A 87 -0.47 3.80 1.52
N LEU A 88 0.66 3.75 2.20
CA LEU A 88 0.73 3.84 3.64
C LEU A 88 0.46 5.29 4.02
N GLN A 89 -0.82 5.66 4.12
CA GLN A 89 -1.21 6.97 4.63
C GLN A 89 -0.85 6.99 6.11
N LYS A 90 0.26 7.63 6.43
CA LYS A 90 0.56 8.03 7.81
C LYS A 90 -0.62 8.87 8.24
N SER A 91 -1.52 8.29 9.01
CA SER A 91 -2.82 8.84 9.36
C SER A 91 -2.74 10.33 9.66
N PHE A 92 -3.33 11.15 8.79
CA PHE A 92 -3.85 12.45 9.18
C PHE A 92 -5.08 12.22 10.09
N GLY A 93 -4.86 11.52 11.19
CA GLY A 93 -5.80 11.45 12.28
C GLY A 93 -5.78 12.80 12.96
N GLY A 94 -6.73 13.67 12.62
CA GLY A 94 -7.03 14.87 13.40
C GLY A 94 -7.40 14.51 14.84
N GLY A 95 -6.42 14.15 15.63
CA GLY A 95 -6.44 13.95 17.06
C GLY A 95 -5.11 14.46 17.59
N PHE A 96 -5.17 15.41 18.50
CA PHE A 96 -4.03 15.91 19.25
C PHE A 96 -3.27 14.75 19.94
N GLY A 97 -2.28 14.17 19.27
CA GLY A 97 -1.41 13.14 19.79
C GLY A 97 -0.37 12.77 18.73
N ASP A 98 0.90 12.92 19.05
CA ASP A 98 2.04 12.48 18.24
C ASP A 98 1.93 10.96 18.03
N LYS A 99 1.28 10.54 16.92
CA LYS A 99 1.36 9.14 16.49
C LYS A 99 2.79 8.90 16.02
N LYS A 100 3.46 7.96 16.64
CA LYS A 100 4.81 7.56 16.29
C LYS A 100 4.84 7.10 14.83
N ALA A 101 5.90 7.48 14.11
CA ALA A 101 6.08 7.11 12.70
C ALA A 101 6.24 5.58 12.50
N ASP A 102 6.41 4.85 13.58
CA ASP A 102 6.62 3.41 13.67
C ASP A 102 5.34 2.61 14.04
N GLU A 103 4.16 3.25 14.04
CA GLU A 103 2.87 2.60 14.25
C GLU A 103 1.91 2.85 13.09
N PHE A 104 1.17 1.80 12.69
CA PHE A 104 0.17 1.86 11.64
C PHE A 104 -1.03 0.96 11.96
N GLN A 105 -2.22 1.36 11.53
CA GLN A 105 -3.46 0.58 11.68
C GLN A 105 -4.08 0.31 10.33
N MET A 106 -4.52 -0.91 10.10
CA MET A 106 -5.23 -1.31 8.89
C MET A 106 -6.40 -2.21 9.22
N LYS A 107 -7.34 -2.34 8.31
CA LYS A 107 -8.53 -3.18 8.47
C LYS A 107 -8.51 -4.33 7.48
N LEU A 108 -8.83 -5.51 7.97
CA LEU A 108 -9.21 -6.66 7.17
C LEU A 108 -10.73 -6.76 7.16
N GLU A 109 -11.29 -6.92 5.96
CA GLU A 109 -12.72 -7.01 5.77
C GLU A 109 -13.11 -8.40 5.28
N PHE A 110 -14.08 -9.03 5.94
CA PHE A 110 -14.64 -10.32 5.60
C PHE A 110 -16.17 -10.26 5.52
N GLU A 111 -16.77 -11.23 4.82
CA GLU A 111 -18.19 -11.49 4.97
C GLU A 111 -18.50 -11.92 6.43
N ASN A 112 -19.72 -11.63 6.91
CA ASN A 112 -20.07 -12.03 8.27
C ASN A 112 -19.98 -13.55 8.44
N PRO A 113 -19.34 -14.05 9.51
CA PRO A 113 -19.37 -15.46 9.86
C PRO A 113 -20.79 -15.91 10.26
N PRO A 114 -21.06 -17.22 10.32
CA PRO A 114 -22.31 -17.72 10.87
C PRO A 114 -22.61 -17.16 12.26
N ARG A 115 -23.88 -16.96 12.59
CA ARG A 115 -24.28 -16.46 13.93
C ARG A 115 -23.86 -17.37 15.10
N ALA A 116 -23.58 -18.64 14.81
CA ALA A 116 -23.10 -19.59 15.81
C ALA A 116 -21.61 -19.41 16.13
N ALA A 117 -20.85 -18.78 15.24
CA ALA A 117 -19.45 -18.51 15.46
C ALA A 117 -19.24 -17.50 16.61
N LYS A 118 -18.32 -17.82 17.50
CA LYS A 118 -17.91 -16.99 18.65
C LYS A 118 -16.49 -16.50 18.56
N ALA A 119 -15.69 -17.08 17.68
CA ALA A 119 -14.31 -16.71 17.48
C ALA A 119 -13.85 -17.00 16.05
N ILE A 120 -12.83 -16.27 15.61
CA ILE A 120 -11.99 -16.67 14.47
C ILE A 120 -10.94 -17.62 15.02
N LYS A 121 -11.00 -18.89 14.61
CA LYS A 121 -10.12 -19.94 15.10
C LYS A 121 -8.69 -19.77 14.60
N ALA A 122 -8.55 -19.40 13.33
CA ALA A 122 -7.26 -19.15 12.71
C ALA A 122 -7.40 -18.09 11.60
N LEU A 123 -6.40 -17.21 11.49
CA LEU A 123 -6.22 -16.26 10.39
C LEU A 123 -4.74 -16.26 10.03
N ASN A 124 -4.40 -16.87 8.91
CA ASN A 124 -3.04 -17.03 8.44
C ASN A 124 -2.80 -16.29 7.13
N GLY A 125 -1.58 -15.75 6.97
CA GLY A 125 -1.18 -15.01 5.79
C GLY A 125 0.11 -14.24 5.99
N SER A 126 0.16 -13.07 5.39
CA SER A 126 1.27 -12.12 5.57
C SER A 126 0.80 -10.68 5.40
N VAL A 127 1.53 -9.79 6.04
CA VAL A 127 1.53 -8.35 5.72
C VAL A 127 2.80 -8.07 4.94
N GLU A 128 2.68 -7.46 3.79
CA GLU A 128 3.79 -7.07 2.94
C GLU A 128 3.95 -5.56 2.97
N LEU A 129 5.15 -5.10 3.26
CA LEU A 129 5.52 -3.68 3.31
C LEU A 129 6.43 -3.36 2.15
N LEU A 130 6.11 -2.33 1.39
CA LEU A 130 7.06 -1.75 0.44
C LEU A 130 7.99 -0.80 1.19
N VAL A 131 9.26 -1.19 1.29
CA VAL A 131 10.34 -0.43 1.95
C VAL A 131 11.38 -0.05 0.90
N PRO A 132 11.25 1.13 0.26
CA PRO A 132 12.09 1.52 -0.88
C PRO A 132 13.57 1.64 -0.56
N SER A 133 13.94 1.91 0.71
CA SER A 133 15.34 1.96 1.14
C SER A 133 16.09 0.63 0.96
N LYS A 134 15.37 -0.49 0.82
CA LYS A 134 15.98 -1.82 0.57
C LYS A 134 16.34 -2.06 -0.90
N ASP A 135 15.76 -1.28 -1.83
CA ASP A 135 16.07 -1.39 -3.26
C ASP A 135 15.97 -0.01 -3.94
N PRO A 136 17.11 0.60 -4.31
CA PRO A 136 17.10 1.88 -5.02
C PRO A 136 16.28 1.88 -6.32
N ALA A 137 16.14 0.72 -7.00
CA ALA A 137 15.33 0.59 -8.20
C ALA A 137 13.81 0.73 -7.93
N ALA A 138 13.39 0.62 -6.67
CA ALA A 138 12.01 0.81 -6.26
C ALA A 138 11.57 2.29 -6.25
N VAL A 139 12.50 3.24 -6.40
CA VAL A 139 12.21 4.68 -6.43
C VAL A 139 12.58 5.25 -7.80
N ILE A 140 11.58 5.73 -8.52
CA ILE A 140 11.76 6.39 -9.80
C ILE A 140 11.49 7.87 -9.62
N THR A 141 12.42 8.70 -10.05
CA THR A 141 12.29 10.15 -10.00
C THR A 141 12.08 10.71 -11.40
N ALA A 142 11.06 11.55 -11.56
CA ALA A 142 10.75 12.24 -12.81
C ALA A 142 10.60 13.74 -12.57
N SER A 143 11.11 14.57 -13.48
CA SER A 143 10.96 16.03 -13.41
C SER A 143 9.61 16.44 -13.96
N VAL A 144 8.80 17.16 -13.16
CA VAL A 144 7.49 17.66 -13.62
C VAL A 144 7.65 18.56 -14.85
N ALA A 145 8.65 19.44 -14.84
CA ALA A 145 8.86 20.38 -15.95
C ALA A 145 9.34 19.72 -17.25
N LYS A 146 10.21 18.69 -17.16
CA LYS A 146 10.86 18.09 -18.32
C LYS A 146 10.09 16.89 -18.88
N ASP A 147 9.48 16.11 -18.01
CA ASP A 147 8.90 14.78 -18.35
C ASP A 147 7.39 14.81 -18.51
N ALA A 148 6.70 15.91 -18.12
CA ALA A 148 5.26 16.00 -18.27
C ALA A 148 4.78 15.94 -19.73
N GLY A 149 3.69 15.18 -19.93
CA GLY A 149 3.04 14.97 -21.22
C GLY A 149 3.70 13.95 -22.12
N LYS A 150 4.62 13.15 -21.60
CA LYS A 150 5.25 12.02 -22.30
C LYS A 150 5.15 10.78 -21.41
N PRO A 151 5.03 9.58 -22.00
CA PRO A 151 5.23 8.34 -21.26
C PRO A 151 6.64 8.33 -20.64
N LEU A 152 6.72 7.94 -19.37
CA LEU A 152 7.99 7.86 -18.65
C LEU A 152 8.70 6.56 -19.03
N GLU A 153 9.80 6.70 -19.77
CA GLU A 153 10.63 5.57 -20.17
C GLU A 153 11.58 5.20 -19.02
N ASN A 154 11.24 4.11 -18.32
CA ASN A 154 12.05 3.60 -17.22
C ASN A 154 12.03 2.07 -17.21
N ALA A 155 13.20 1.45 -17.02
CA ALA A 155 13.36 0.00 -17.06
C ALA A 155 12.53 -0.73 -15.99
N THR A 156 12.44 -0.17 -14.78
CA THR A 156 11.65 -0.76 -13.68
C THR A 156 10.16 -0.71 -13.96
N LEU A 157 9.64 0.43 -14.47
CA LEU A 157 8.22 0.54 -14.88
C LEU A 157 7.91 -0.46 -15.99
N LYS A 158 8.78 -0.58 -16.99
CA LYS A 158 8.62 -1.52 -18.10
C LYS A 158 8.61 -2.97 -17.61
N ALA A 159 9.52 -3.34 -16.73
CA ALA A 159 9.57 -4.68 -16.13
C ALA A 159 8.33 -4.98 -15.27
N ALA A 160 7.79 -3.98 -14.58
CA ALA A 160 6.55 -4.07 -13.81
C ALA A 160 5.29 -4.14 -14.70
N GLY A 161 5.39 -3.79 -15.99
CA GLY A 161 4.25 -3.67 -16.91
C GLY A 161 3.41 -2.41 -16.66
N VAL A 162 4.02 -1.37 -16.12
CA VAL A 162 3.38 -0.11 -15.76
C VAL A 162 3.65 0.93 -16.85
N GLN A 163 2.60 1.64 -17.26
CA GLN A 163 2.70 2.85 -18.06
C GLN A 163 2.39 4.05 -17.18
N PHE A 164 3.24 5.05 -17.19
CA PHE A 164 3.13 6.23 -16.35
C PHE A 164 3.41 7.50 -17.15
N THR A 165 2.55 8.51 -16.99
CA THR A 165 2.69 9.81 -17.65
C THR A 165 2.35 10.92 -16.68
N LEU A 166 3.27 11.86 -16.46
CA LEU A 166 2.99 13.09 -15.74
C LEU A 166 2.12 14.01 -16.59
N ARG A 167 1.08 14.60 -16.00
CA ARG A 167 0.21 15.55 -16.69
C ARG A 167 0.86 16.93 -16.77
N LYS A 168 0.62 17.64 -17.87
CA LYS A 168 1.12 19.02 -18.04
C LYS A 168 0.23 19.97 -17.22
N PRO A 169 0.82 20.83 -16.37
CA PRO A 169 0.06 21.90 -15.71
C PRO A 169 -0.59 22.83 -16.74
N GLY A 170 -1.81 23.29 -16.47
CA GLY A 170 -2.51 24.30 -17.25
C GLY A 170 -2.93 23.93 -18.69
N LYS A 171 -2.78 22.68 -19.12
CA LYS A 171 -3.25 22.22 -20.44
C LYS A 171 -4.36 21.18 -20.28
N GLU A 172 -5.48 21.43 -20.98
CA GLU A 172 -6.43 20.35 -21.27
C GLU A 172 -5.72 19.30 -22.12
N GLU A 173 -5.66 18.07 -21.66
CA GLU A 173 -5.33 16.97 -22.54
C GLU A 173 -6.46 16.88 -23.57
N LYS A 174 -6.11 17.08 -24.85
CA LYS A 174 -7.06 16.88 -25.94
C LYS A 174 -7.69 15.51 -25.75
N LYS A 175 -9.02 15.46 -25.76
CA LYS A 175 -9.84 14.26 -25.79
C LYS A 175 -9.34 13.34 -26.91
N GLY A 176 -8.40 12.49 -26.62
CA GLY A 176 -7.74 11.62 -27.58
C GLY A 176 -7.55 10.21 -27.04
N ALA A 177 -8.35 9.85 -26.09
CA ALA A 177 -8.64 8.46 -25.72
C ALA A 177 -9.97 8.50 -25.02
N ASP A 178 -10.93 8.00 -25.64
CA ASP A 178 -12.34 7.74 -25.44
C ASP A 178 -12.80 7.29 -24.03
N PHE A 179 -12.47 8.06 -22.99
CA PHE A 179 -12.93 7.78 -21.63
C PHE A 179 -13.42 9.05 -20.95
N GLY A 180 -14.71 9.27 -21.09
CA GLY A 180 -15.51 10.43 -20.70
C GLY A 180 -15.63 10.77 -19.20
N PHE A 181 -14.62 10.54 -18.37
CA PHE A 181 -14.65 10.98 -16.97
C PHE A 181 -13.26 11.46 -16.52
N GLY A 182 -13.09 12.77 -16.30
CA GLY A 182 -12.04 13.29 -15.41
C GLY A 182 -10.77 13.86 -16.05
N GLY A 183 -10.75 14.20 -17.35
CA GLY A 183 -9.61 14.81 -18.02
C GLY A 183 -9.62 16.35 -18.05
N GLY A 184 -10.11 17.03 -17.02
CA GLY A 184 -10.04 18.50 -16.94
C GLY A 184 -8.61 19.02 -16.88
N ALA A 185 -8.37 20.27 -17.29
CA ALA A 185 -7.08 20.93 -17.11
C ALA A 185 -6.70 20.94 -15.63
N LEU A 186 -5.39 20.76 -15.36
CA LEU A 186 -4.88 20.95 -14.00
C LEU A 186 -4.88 22.46 -13.66
N GLY A 187 -5.33 22.81 -12.47
CA GLY A 187 -5.22 24.16 -11.93
C GLY A 187 -3.75 24.56 -11.67
N GLU A 188 -3.51 25.83 -11.38
CA GLU A 188 -2.17 26.35 -11.13
C GLU A 188 -1.48 25.73 -9.92
N SER A 189 -2.26 25.27 -8.94
CA SER A 189 -1.76 24.57 -7.72
C SER A 189 -2.03 23.07 -7.79
N GLU A 190 -2.12 22.48 -8.98
CA GLU A 190 -2.36 21.06 -9.14
C GLU A 190 -1.24 20.39 -9.92
N LEU A 191 -0.89 19.20 -9.48
CA LEU A 191 -0.03 18.26 -10.18
C LEU A 191 -0.79 16.95 -10.39
N GLY A 192 -0.45 16.21 -11.44
CA GLY A 192 -1.17 14.97 -11.70
C GLY A 192 -0.43 14.02 -12.61
N TYR A 193 -1.00 12.82 -12.72
CA TYR A 193 -0.46 11.77 -13.57
C TYR A 193 -1.58 10.86 -14.10
N VAL A 194 -1.24 10.16 -15.16
CA VAL A 194 -2.03 9.04 -15.68
C VAL A 194 -1.19 7.78 -15.52
N ILE A 195 -1.79 6.72 -15.00
CA ILE A 195 -1.12 5.45 -14.77
C ILE A 195 -1.98 4.30 -15.28
N SER A 196 -1.35 3.33 -15.96
CA SER A 196 -1.91 2.01 -16.21
C SER A 196 -1.05 0.99 -15.47
N ASP A 197 -1.63 0.36 -14.45
CA ASP A 197 -0.94 -0.59 -13.56
C ASP A 197 -1.82 -1.82 -13.31
N PRO A 198 -1.92 -2.72 -14.29
CA PRO A 198 -2.81 -3.89 -14.20
C PRO A 198 -2.42 -4.88 -13.10
N LYS A 199 -1.19 -4.79 -12.57
CA LYS A 199 -0.67 -5.70 -11.54
C LYS A 199 -0.55 -5.05 -10.15
N GLY A 200 -0.97 -3.77 -9.99
CA GLY A 200 -0.84 -3.04 -8.73
C GLY A 200 0.59 -2.93 -8.22
N LYS A 201 1.54 -2.65 -9.12
CA LYS A 201 2.97 -2.57 -8.80
C LYS A 201 3.41 -1.18 -8.33
N VAL A 202 2.61 -0.15 -8.54
CA VAL A 202 2.88 1.19 -8.03
C VAL A 202 2.11 1.36 -6.71
N ALA A 203 2.85 1.47 -5.62
CA ALA A 203 2.26 1.60 -4.29
C ALA A 203 1.87 3.05 -3.97
N SER A 204 2.70 4.03 -4.36
CA SER A 204 2.37 5.44 -4.18
C SER A 204 3.16 6.34 -5.14
N VAL A 205 2.68 7.58 -5.26
CA VAL A 205 3.35 8.66 -6.01
C VAL A 205 3.36 9.90 -5.12
N GLU A 206 4.54 10.46 -4.89
CA GLU A 206 4.72 11.67 -4.12
C GLU A 206 5.28 12.78 -5.01
N PHE A 207 4.72 13.99 -4.91
CA PHE A 207 5.35 15.18 -5.48
C PHE A 207 6.20 15.85 -4.42
N CYS A 208 7.41 16.22 -4.80
CA CYS A 208 8.43 16.80 -3.92
C CYS A 208 9.05 18.04 -4.57
N ASP A 209 9.69 18.88 -3.76
CA ASP A 209 10.63 19.89 -4.26
C ASP A 209 11.96 19.25 -4.70
N ALA A 210 12.88 20.06 -5.22
CA ALA A 210 14.19 19.59 -5.66
C ALA A 210 15.05 18.98 -4.54
N THR A 211 14.79 19.32 -3.27
CA THR A 211 15.48 18.73 -2.11
C THR A 211 14.92 17.36 -1.73
N GLY A 212 13.78 16.97 -2.33
CA GLY A 212 13.08 15.73 -2.06
C GLY A 212 12.08 15.80 -0.91
N LYS A 213 11.79 16.98 -0.39
CA LYS A 213 10.74 17.22 0.61
C LYS A 213 9.37 17.14 -0.06
N LYS A 214 8.46 16.34 0.49
CA LYS A 214 7.09 16.18 -0.02
C LYS A 214 6.35 17.51 0.01
N LEU A 215 5.67 17.85 -1.10
CA LEU A 215 4.79 19.01 -1.19
C LEU A 215 3.50 18.75 -0.41
N GLU A 216 3.03 19.76 0.32
CA GLU A 216 1.79 19.67 1.09
C GLU A 216 0.58 19.70 0.15
N SER A 217 -0.34 18.75 0.33
CA SER A 217 -1.56 18.65 -0.46
C SER A 217 -2.80 18.88 0.38
N ASN A 218 -3.81 19.52 -0.23
CA ASN A 218 -5.14 19.70 0.35
C ASN A 218 -6.07 18.52 0.03
N GLY A 219 -5.69 17.67 -0.91
CA GLY A 219 -6.46 16.51 -1.32
C GLY A 219 -6.08 15.99 -2.70
N SER A 220 -6.72 14.91 -3.09
CA SER A 220 -6.56 14.35 -4.42
C SER A 220 -7.89 13.90 -5.00
N THR A 221 -8.02 13.98 -6.32
CA THR A 221 -9.11 13.38 -7.07
C THR A 221 -8.57 12.31 -7.98
N SER A 222 -9.31 11.23 -8.13
CA SER A 222 -8.94 10.19 -9.06
C SER A 222 -10.16 9.66 -9.81
N SER A 223 -9.97 9.42 -11.08
CA SER A 223 -10.93 8.73 -11.94
C SER A 223 -10.20 7.63 -12.70
N GLY A 224 -10.88 6.55 -13.00
CA GLY A 224 -10.24 5.47 -13.74
C GLY A 224 -11.21 4.44 -14.25
N PHE A 225 -10.76 3.73 -15.30
CA PHE A 225 -11.46 2.62 -15.91
C PHE A 225 -10.44 1.64 -16.51
N ASN A 226 -10.72 0.34 -16.47
CA ASN A 226 -9.88 -0.70 -17.10
C ASN A 226 -8.39 -0.63 -16.75
N ASN A 227 -8.06 -0.59 -15.46
CA ASN A 227 -6.68 -0.52 -14.95
C ASN A 227 -5.90 0.76 -15.30
N SER A 228 -6.57 1.75 -15.91
CA SER A 228 -6.02 3.08 -16.12
C SER A 228 -6.64 4.06 -15.12
N LYS A 229 -5.82 4.87 -14.47
CA LYS A 229 -6.21 5.83 -13.46
C LYS A 229 -5.60 7.18 -13.76
N THR A 230 -6.42 8.21 -13.76
CA THR A 230 -6.00 9.62 -13.81
C THR A 230 -6.10 10.17 -12.39
N VAL A 231 -5.03 10.79 -11.93
CA VAL A 231 -4.95 11.40 -10.59
C VAL A 231 -4.60 12.87 -10.74
N ALA A 232 -5.29 13.71 -9.98
CA ALA A 232 -4.92 15.10 -9.75
C ALA A 232 -4.77 15.34 -8.26
N ILE A 233 -3.69 15.99 -7.86
CA ILE A 233 -3.36 16.32 -6.47
C ILE A 233 -3.38 17.84 -6.35
N SER A 234 -4.29 18.36 -5.54
CA SER A 234 -4.39 19.78 -5.21
C SER A 234 -3.39 20.09 -4.10
N LEU A 235 -2.43 20.96 -4.40
CA LEU A 235 -1.40 21.37 -3.45
C LEU A 235 -1.89 22.59 -2.66
N ARG A 236 -1.31 22.78 -1.47
CA ARG A 236 -1.55 23.98 -0.65
C ARG A 236 -1.04 25.22 -1.35
N ASP A 237 0.14 25.13 -1.93
CA ASP A 237 0.83 26.23 -2.62
C ASP A 237 1.09 25.86 -4.08
N LYS A 238 1.41 26.85 -4.89
CA LYS A 238 1.84 26.63 -6.28
C LYS A 238 3.13 25.77 -6.28
N PRO A 239 3.17 24.69 -7.10
CA PRO A 239 4.34 23.84 -7.16
C PRO A 239 5.58 24.62 -7.64
N PRO A 240 6.78 24.36 -7.06
CA PRO A 240 8.00 24.94 -7.54
C PRO A 240 8.31 24.47 -8.97
N ALA A 241 9.03 25.32 -9.74
CA ALA A 241 9.35 25.02 -11.14
C ALA A 241 10.22 23.77 -11.33
N ASP A 242 10.96 23.40 -10.31
CA ASP A 242 11.84 22.22 -10.23
C ASP A 242 11.21 21.03 -9.48
N ALA A 243 9.89 21.05 -9.34
CA ALA A 243 9.15 19.94 -8.72
C ALA A 243 9.47 18.60 -9.39
N ILE A 244 9.57 17.57 -8.59
CA ILE A 244 9.79 16.19 -9.02
C ILE A 244 8.66 15.28 -8.55
N ALA A 245 8.39 14.22 -9.31
CA ALA A 245 7.56 13.10 -8.87
C ALA A 245 8.46 11.95 -8.44
N LYS A 246 8.21 11.36 -7.26
CA LYS A 246 8.78 10.11 -6.80
C LYS A 246 7.73 9.03 -6.93
N ILE A 247 8.00 8.03 -7.74
CA ILE A 247 7.12 6.90 -8.01
C ILE A 247 7.69 5.69 -7.30
N TYR A 248 6.92 5.11 -6.38
CA TYR A 248 7.35 3.96 -5.59
C TYR A 248 6.80 2.67 -6.20
N VAL A 249 7.71 1.86 -6.73
CA VAL A 249 7.39 0.64 -7.48
C VAL A 249 7.80 -0.59 -6.68
N VAL A 250 6.92 -1.58 -6.66
CA VAL A 250 7.19 -2.86 -5.99
C VAL A 250 8.19 -3.67 -6.81
N THR A 251 9.34 -3.94 -6.20
CA THR A 251 10.37 -4.87 -6.68
C THR A 251 10.51 -6.03 -5.70
N GLU A 252 11.15 -7.13 -6.10
CA GLU A 252 11.34 -8.28 -5.21
C GLU A 252 12.15 -7.94 -3.95
N LYS A 253 13.13 -7.04 -4.06
CA LYS A 253 14.01 -6.65 -2.95
C LYS A 253 13.40 -5.58 -2.04
N SER A 254 12.42 -4.82 -2.54
CA SER A 254 11.80 -3.74 -1.78
C SER A 254 10.66 -4.20 -0.88
N VAL A 255 10.29 -5.48 -0.92
CA VAL A 255 9.18 -6.02 -0.12
C VAL A 255 9.71 -6.70 1.14
N VAL A 256 9.20 -6.27 2.29
CA VAL A 256 9.37 -6.94 3.58
C VAL A 256 8.09 -7.71 3.88
N THR A 257 8.21 -9.02 4.07
CA THR A 257 7.08 -9.89 4.37
C THR A 257 7.05 -10.20 5.87
N VAL A 258 5.97 -9.81 6.52
CA VAL A 258 5.71 -10.07 7.94
C VAL A 258 4.67 -11.19 8.04
N PRO A 259 4.97 -12.32 8.69
CA PRO A 259 4.01 -13.39 8.87
C PRO A 259 2.79 -12.94 9.67
N LEU A 260 1.61 -13.35 9.23
CA LEU A 260 0.35 -13.16 9.95
C LEU A 260 -0.15 -14.54 10.38
N ALA A 261 -0.15 -14.79 11.69
CA ALA A 261 -0.62 -16.05 12.28
C ALA A 261 -1.39 -15.75 13.57
N LEU A 262 -2.65 -15.39 13.42
CA LEU A 262 -3.53 -15.04 14.54
C LEU A 262 -4.47 -16.19 14.85
N LYS A 263 -4.77 -16.40 16.13
CA LYS A 263 -5.61 -17.51 16.61
C LYS A 263 -6.56 -17.04 17.70
N ASP A 264 -7.69 -17.74 17.78
CA ASP A 264 -8.66 -17.61 18.87
C ASP A 264 -9.11 -16.16 19.11
N ILE A 265 -9.39 -15.42 18.03
CA ILE A 265 -9.83 -14.03 18.08
C ILE A 265 -11.34 -14.03 18.41
N ALA A 266 -11.71 -13.56 19.59
CA ALA A 266 -13.11 -13.49 19.99
C ALA A 266 -13.92 -12.56 19.09
N LEU A 267 -15.12 -12.99 18.68
CA LEU A 267 -16.09 -12.14 17.99
C LEU A 267 -16.99 -11.43 19.00
N PRO A 268 -17.43 -10.19 18.72
CA PRO A 268 -18.32 -9.42 19.60
C PRO A 268 -19.72 -10.00 19.71
#